data_22b9bff52ce2b5e227bc2fb07fce6c89
#
_entry.id   22b9bff52ce2b5e227bc2fb07fce6c89
#
_cell.length_a   1.000
_cell.length_b   1.000
_cell.length_c   1.000
_cell.angle_alpha   90.00
_cell.angle_beta   90.00
_cell.angle_gamma   90.00
#
_symmetry.space_group_name_H-M   'P 1'
#
loop_
_entity.id
_entity.type
_entity.pdbx_description
1 polymer ?
#
loop_
_entity_poly.entity_id
_entity_poly.type
_entity_poly.pdbx_seq_one_letter_code
_entity_poly.pdbx_strand_id
1 'polypeptide(L)'
;RDHPHGLLLPENKGGNFLGTDRVFTPSKRVDIAPSPVVVAFEESAERFYAEELENRERIKLIGIRQIKRMNTASSNSAALVSEKTNYAYLSPEDATRIGVGNGEHVDVESAHGKIRIPIRVTAAMMPRTVSIPPCWGHAKAAGLSHARKQPGEPAGIGRHPREGGCPAGRCCSRGR
;
A
#
# COMPACT_ATOMS: atom_id res chain seq x y z
N ARG A 1 3.75 43.99 0.91
CA ARG A 1 3.51 42.61 0.43
C ARG A 1 2.40 42.67 -0.59
N ASP A 2 2.76 42.51 -1.86
CA ASP A 2 1.91 42.87 -3.00
C ASP A 2 0.77 41.87 -3.29
N HIS A 3 0.79 40.70 -2.64
CA HIS A 3 -0.23 39.62 -2.84
C HIS A 3 -0.64 39.01 -1.52
N PRO A 4 -1.45 39.68 -0.69
CA PRO A 4 -1.84 39.20 0.64
C PRO A 4 -2.72 37.92 0.60
N HIS A 5 -3.38 37.67 -0.53
CA HIS A 5 -4.23 36.52 -0.75
C HIS A 5 -3.66 35.47 -1.73
N GLY A 6 -2.38 35.60 -2.08
CA GLY A 6 -1.71 34.79 -3.08
C GLY A 6 -1.87 35.32 -4.51
N LEU A 7 -1.10 34.76 -5.42
CA LEU A 7 -1.14 35.05 -6.84
C LEU A 7 -1.94 34.00 -7.58
N LEU A 8 -2.96 34.41 -8.31
CA LEU A 8 -3.64 33.55 -9.27
C LEU A 8 -2.73 33.37 -10.49
N LEU A 9 -2.25 32.17 -10.71
CA LEU A 9 -1.55 31.85 -11.96
C LEU A 9 -2.55 31.93 -13.13
N PRO A 10 -2.12 32.48 -14.30
CA PRO A 10 -2.98 32.51 -15.47
C PRO A 10 -3.45 31.09 -15.81
N GLU A 11 -4.73 30.97 -16.17
CA GLU A 11 -5.32 29.69 -16.55
C GLU A 11 -4.49 29.03 -17.67
N ASN A 12 -4.00 27.83 -17.41
CA ASN A 12 -3.44 26.99 -18.46
C ASN A 12 -4.61 26.49 -19.31
N LYS A 13 -4.80 27.08 -20.46
CA LYS A 13 -5.75 26.54 -21.44
C LYS A 13 -5.29 25.17 -21.83
N GLY A 14 -6.11 24.13 -21.54
CA GLY A 14 -5.85 22.76 -21.96
C GLY A 14 -5.68 22.69 -23.48
N GLY A 15 -4.87 21.77 -23.97
CA GLY A 15 -4.69 21.50 -25.39
C GLY A 15 -3.48 22.16 -26.07
N ASN A 16 -2.85 23.16 -25.45
CA ASN A 16 -1.72 23.87 -26.07
C ASN A 16 -0.35 23.45 -25.53
N PHE A 17 -0.24 22.22 -25.04
CA PHE A 17 1.00 21.73 -24.42
C PHE A 17 1.87 20.97 -25.41
N LEU A 18 1.28 20.04 -26.18
CA LEU A 18 2.00 19.21 -27.14
C LEU A 18 2.43 20.03 -28.37
N GLY A 19 3.66 19.83 -28.85
CA GLY A 19 4.22 20.55 -29.99
C GLY A 19 4.77 21.95 -29.65
N THR A 20 4.79 22.33 -28.37
CA THR A 20 5.30 23.61 -27.90
C THR A 20 6.64 23.45 -27.18
N ASP A 21 7.30 24.58 -26.84
CA ASP A 21 8.55 24.59 -26.07
C ASP A 21 8.39 24.13 -24.61
N ARG A 22 7.17 23.86 -24.16
CA ARG A 22 6.90 23.22 -22.88
C ARG A 22 7.20 21.72 -22.88
N VAL A 23 7.30 21.10 -24.05
CA VAL A 23 7.79 19.73 -24.22
C VAL A 23 9.28 19.80 -24.54
N PHE A 24 10.11 19.39 -23.58
CA PHE A 24 11.58 19.55 -23.67
C PHE A 24 12.28 18.52 -24.57
N THR A 25 11.55 17.58 -25.17
CA THR A 25 12.13 16.67 -26.17
C THR A 25 12.49 17.44 -27.45
N PRO A 26 13.54 17.05 -28.17
CA PRO A 26 13.90 17.70 -29.45
C PRO A 26 12.78 17.66 -30.49
N SER A 27 11.97 16.60 -30.48
CA SER A 27 10.83 16.42 -31.39
C SER A 27 9.59 17.24 -30.99
N LYS A 28 9.58 17.86 -29.79
CA LYS A 28 8.40 18.49 -29.18
C LYS A 28 7.22 17.54 -28.99
N ARG A 29 7.49 16.23 -28.99
CA ARG A 29 6.51 15.16 -28.75
C ARG A 29 6.86 14.40 -27.49
N VAL A 30 5.86 13.90 -26.81
CA VAL A 30 6.05 12.96 -25.69
C VAL A 30 6.38 11.58 -26.28
N ASP A 31 7.55 11.06 -25.91
CA ASP A 31 7.90 9.68 -26.20
C ASP A 31 7.30 8.79 -25.12
N ILE A 32 6.27 8.04 -25.48
CA ILE A 32 5.55 7.15 -24.55
C ILE A 32 6.18 5.75 -24.45
N ALA A 33 7.14 5.43 -25.31
CA ALA A 33 7.82 4.14 -25.34
C ALA A 33 9.32 4.30 -25.69
N PRO A 34 10.09 5.05 -24.88
CA PRO A 34 11.53 5.20 -25.14
C PRO A 34 12.23 3.84 -25.06
N SER A 35 13.01 3.49 -26.07
CA SER A 35 13.65 2.18 -26.22
C SER A 35 14.34 1.67 -24.94
N PRO A 36 15.11 2.49 -24.20
CA PRO A 36 15.75 2.00 -22.97
C PRO A 36 14.75 1.57 -21.89
N VAL A 37 13.58 2.23 -21.83
CA VAL A 37 12.53 1.90 -20.84
C VAL A 37 11.79 0.62 -21.28
N VAL A 38 11.53 0.47 -22.59
CA VAL A 38 10.89 -0.75 -23.14
C VAL A 38 11.75 -1.98 -22.88
N VAL A 39 13.04 -1.93 -23.19
CA VAL A 39 13.97 -3.04 -22.94
C VAL A 39 14.03 -3.39 -21.45
N ALA A 40 14.21 -2.41 -20.59
CA ALA A 40 14.24 -2.64 -19.14
C ALA A 40 12.92 -3.19 -18.60
N PHE A 41 11.79 -2.80 -19.21
CA PHE A 41 10.47 -3.32 -18.84
C PHE A 41 10.33 -4.79 -19.24
N GLU A 42 10.73 -5.17 -20.47
CA GLU A 42 10.65 -6.54 -20.96
C GLU A 42 11.48 -7.49 -20.08
N GLU A 43 12.76 -7.15 -19.83
CA GLU A 43 13.63 -7.93 -18.93
C GLU A 43 13.05 -8.06 -17.50
N SER A 44 12.48 -6.98 -16.98
CA SER A 44 11.87 -6.97 -15.66
C SER A 44 10.58 -7.79 -15.62
N ALA A 45 9.75 -7.71 -16.66
CA ALA A 45 8.50 -8.44 -16.76
C ALA A 45 8.72 -9.95 -16.77
N GLU A 46 9.68 -10.44 -17.55
CA GLU A 46 10.03 -11.87 -17.59
C GLU A 46 10.51 -12.38 -16.23
N ARG A 47 11.39 -11.62 -15.57
CA ARG A 47 11.89 -11.98 -14.24
C ARG A 47 10.76 -12.01 -13.21
N PHE A 48 9.93 -10.97 -13.15
CA PHE A 48 8.80 -10.92 -12.21
C PHE A 48 7.77 -12.00 -12.49
N TYR A 49 7.53 -12.34 -13.75
CA TYR A 49 6.62 -13.41 -14.09
C TYR A 49 7.14 -14.78 -13.62
N ALA A 50 8.43 -15.05 -13.80
CA ALA A 50 9.05 -16.26 -13.28
C ALA A 50 8.97 -16.36 -11.74
N GLU A 51 9.31 -15.27 -11.03
CA GLU A 51 9.17 -15.18 -9.57
C GLU A 51 7.73 -15.40 -9.11
N GLU A 52 6.76 -14.87 -9.84
CA GLU A 52 5.34 -15.05 -9.54
C GLU A 52 4.88 -16.50 -9.71
N LEU A 53 5.35 -17.19 -10.73
CA LEU A 53 5.05 -18.61 -10.94
C LEU A 53 5.63 -19.48 -9.82
N GLU A 54 6.86 -19.22 -9.41
CA GLU A 54 7.50 -19.94 -8.29
C GLU A 54 6.77 -19.71 -6.97
N ASN A 55 6.26 -18.50 -6.77
CA ASN A 55 5.62 -18.07 -5.52
C ASN A 55 4.08 -18.08 -5.58
N ARG A 56 3.50 -18.75 -6.57
CA ARG A 56 2.04 -18.75 -6.78
C ARG A 56 1.21 -19.25 -5.58
N GLU A 57 1.81 -20.06 -4.71
CA GLU A 57 1.14 -20.59 -3.51
C GLU A 57 1.19 -19.63 -2.30
N ARG A 58 1.96 -18.55 -2.38
CA ARG A 58 2.06 -17.56 -1.31
C ARG A 58 0.88 -16.59 -1.35
N ILE A 59 0.48 -16.13 -0.17
CA ILE A 59 -0.46 -15.02 -0.06
C ILE A 59 0.28 -13.72 -0.36
N LYS A 60 -0.26 -12.93 -1.29
CA LYS A 60 0.28 -11.63 -1.68
C LYS A 60 -0.34 -10.53 -0.83
N LEU A 61 0.52 -9.65 -0.30
CA LEU A 61 0.07 -8.46 0.41
C LEU A 61 -0.08 -7.29 -0.56
N ILE A 62 -1.28 -6.70 -0.59
CA ILE A 62 -1.56 -5.48 -1.32
C ILE A 62 -2.03 -4.36 -0.39
N GLY A 63 -1.65 -3.14 -0.68
CA GLY A 63 -2.17 -1.96 -0.01
C GLY A 63 -3.51 -1.54 -0.60
N ILE A 64 -4.47 -1.19 0.25
CA ILE A 64 -5.74 -0.60 -0.18
C ILE A 64 -5.94 0.77 0.47
N ARG A 65 -6.39 1.74 -0.31
CA ARG A 65 -6.73 3.05 0.25
C ARG A 65 -8.11 3.05 0.87
N GLN A 66 -8.21 3.66 2.03
CA GLN A 66 -9.51 3.96 2.65
C GLN A 66 -10.03 5.29 2.10
N ILE A 67 -11.26 5.30 1.58
CA ILE A 67 -11.85 6.46 0.89
C ILE A 67 -11.84 7.72 1.76
N LYS A 68 -12.12 7.59 3.05
CA LYS A 68 -12.17 8.71 4.01
C LYS A 68 -10.82 9.07 4.62
N ARG A 69 -9.73 8.42 4.20
CA ARG A 69 -8.40 8.66 4.76
C ARG A 69 -7.41 9.09 3.70
N MET A 70 -6.73 10.18 3.95
CA MET A 70 -5.60 10.63 3.17
C MET A 70 -4.31 10.28 3.95
N ASN A 71 -3.91 9.01 3.84
CA ASN A 71 -2.81 8.45 4.62
C ASN A 71 -3.00 8.74 6.13
N THR A 72 -1.96 9.20 6.84
CA THR A 72 -2.04 9.58 8.26
C THR A 72 -2.66 10.94 8.49
N ALA A 73 -2.73 11.79 7.48
CA ALA A 73 -3.16 13.19 7.63
C ALA A 73 -4.60 13.34 8.18
N SER A 74 -5.48 12.41 7.82
CA SER A 74 -6.88 12.42 8.29
C SER A 74 -7.12 11.64 9.58
N SER A 75 -6.06 11.07 10.20
CA SER A 75 -6.22 10.17 11.34
C SER A 75 -6.73 10.84 12.62
N ASN A 76 -6.61 12.15 12.73
CA ASN A 76 -7.09 12.93 13.87
C ASN A 76 -8.41 13.66 13.62
N SER A 77 -8.99 13.53 12.43
CA SER A 77 -10.27 14.13 12.12
C SER A 77 -11.42 13.20 12.56
N ALA A 78 -12.17 13.59 13.59
CA ALA A 78 -13.30 12.81 14.08
C ALA A 78 -14.37 12.56 13.02
N ALA A 79 -14.54 13.50 12.07
CA ALA A 79 -15.49 13.38 10.98
C ALA A 79 -15.07 12.37 9.89
N LEU A 80 -13.76 12.14 9.74
CA LEU A 80 -13.20 11.26 8.69
C LEU A 80 -12.83 9.88 9.20
N VAL A 81 -12.63 9.72 10.52
CA VAL A 81 -12.30 8.42 11.13
C VAL A 81 -13.57 7.64 11.40
N SER A 82 -14.00 6.85 10.42
CA SER A 82 -15.18 5.97 10.55
C SER A 82 -14.86 4.66 11.26
N GLU A 83 -13.62 4.19 11.20
CA GLU A 83 -13.18 2.93 11.79
C GLU A 83 -12.14 3.18 12.87
N LYS A 84 -12.30 2.48 14.01
CA LYS A 84 -11.43 2.63 15.18
C LYS A 84 -10.20 1.73 15.13
N THR A 85 -10.16 0.77 14.20
CA THR A 85 -9.08 -0.19 14.04
C THR A 85 -8.82 -0.48 12.57
N ASN A 86 -7.64 -1.00 12.27
CA ASN A 86 -7.31 -1.52 10.95
C ASN A 86 -7.78 -2.97 10.80
N TYR A 87 -7.98 -3.40 9.59
CA TYR A 87 -8.36 -4.78 9.25
C TYR A 87 -7.48 -5.31 8.12
N ALA A 88 -7.19 -6.60 8.16
CA ALA A 88 -6.70 -7.33 7.00
C ALA A 88 -7.89 -7.95 6.27
N TYR A 89 -8.05 -7.63 5.00
CA TYR A 89 -9.15 -8.12 4.17
C TYR A 89 -8.71 -9.41 3.49
N LEU A 90 -9.53 -10.46 3.61
CA LEU A 90 -9.31 -11.76 3.00
C LEU A 90 -10.54 -12.22 2.21
N SER A 91 -10.29 -13.08 1.21
CA SER A 91 -11.36 -13.79 0.52
C SER A 91 -12.00 -14.84 1.46
N PRO A 92 -13.28 -15.20 1.24
CA PRO A 92 -13.93 -16.31 1.98
C PRO A 92 -13.17 -17.63 1.84
N GLU A 93 -12.60 -17.90 0.67
CA GLU A 93 -11.81 -19.08 0.39
C GLU A 93 -10.55 -19.14 1.27
N ASP A 94 -9.78 -18.05 1.32
CA ASP A 94 -8.57 -17.99 2.15
C ASP A 94 -8.90 -18.04 3.65
N ALA A 95 -9.97 -17.37 4.08
CA ALA A 95 -10.42 -17.41 5.47
C ALA A 95 -10.77 -18.84 5.89
N THR A 96 -11.47 -19.59 5.04
CA THR A 96 -11.78 -21.00 5.25
C THR A 96 -10.52 -21.85 5.28
N ARG A 97 -9.60 -21.64 4.32
CA ARG A 97 -8.35 -22.39 4.22
C ARG A 97 -7.46 -22.27 5.45
N ILE A 98 -7.39 -21.09 6.06
CA ILE A 98 -6.60 -20.85 7.27
C ILE A 98 -7.42 -21.03 8.57
N GLY A 99 -8.72 -21.30 8.46
CA GLY A 99 -9.60 -21.59 9.60
C GLY A 99 -9.88 -20.37 10.48
N VAL A 100 -10.10 -19.19 9.89
CA VAL A 100 -10.39 -17.95 10.63
C VAL A 100 -11.71 -17.34 10.21
N GLY A 101 -12.41 -16.77 11.19
CA GLY A 101 -13.67 -16.06 11.01
C GLY A 101 -13.51 -14.56 10.93
N ASN A 102 -14.59 -13.89 10.53
CA ASN A 102 -14.65 -12.45 10.47
C ASN A 102 -14.48 -11.85 11.88
N GLY A 103 -13.56 -10.91 12.03
CA GLY A 103 -13.24 -10.25 13.31
C GLY A 103 -12.18 -10.97 14.15
N GLU A 104 -11.80 -12.19 13.82
CA GLU A 104 -10.71 -12.88 14.49
C GLU A 104 -9.35 -12.27 14.13
N HIS A 105 -8.40 -12.37 15.06
CA HIS A 105 -7.05 -11.85 14.88
C HIS A 105 -6.14 -12.89 14.27
N VAL A 106 -5.37 -12.46 13.29
CA VAL A 106 -4.30 -13.26 12.67
C VAL A 106 -2.97 -12.54 12.77
N ASP A 107 -1.91 -13.33 12.72
CA ASP A 107 -0.57 -12.83 12.56
C ASP A 107 -0.23 -12.77 11.06
N VAL A 108 0.05 -11.58 10.57
CA VAL A 108 0.58 -11.35 9.23
C VAL A 108 2.07 -11.11 9.33
N GLU A 109 2.85 -11.99 8.71
CA GLU A 109 4.29 -11.99 8.81
C GLU A 109 4.95 -11.89 7.43
N SER A 110 5.98 -11.08 7.34
CA SER A 110 6.83 -10.93 6.18
C SER A 110 8.30 -11.02 6.59
N ALA A 111 9.21 -11.00 5.61
CA ALA A 111 10.64 -10.92 5.90
C ALA A 111 11.05 -9.69 6.72
N HIS A 112 10.21 -8.64 6.73
CA HIS A 112 10.53 -7.35 7.35
C HIS A 112 9.83 -7.12 8.70
N GLY A 113 8.86 -7.98 9.07
CA GLY A 113 8.17 -7.83 10.33
C GLY A 113 6.87 -8.62 10.42
N LYS A 114 6.26 -8.54 11.60
CA LYS A 114 5.04 -9.25 11.95
C LYS A 114 4.07 -8.28 12.60
N ILE A 115 2.80 -8.37 12.22
CA ILE A 115 1.71 -7.62 12.84
C ILE A 115 0.58 -8.56 13.21
N ARG A 116 -0.13 -8.25 14.29
CA ARG A 116 -1.37 -8.93 14.67
C ARG A 116 -2.55 -8.02 14.37
N ILE A 117 -3.49 -8.50 13.56
CA ILE A 117 -4.54 -7.67 12.99
C ILE A 117 -5.85 -8.46 12.87
N PRO A 118 -7.03 -7.86 13.14
CA PRO A 118 -8.30 -8.52 12.92
C PRO A 118 -8.60 -8.66 11.43
N ILE A 119 -9.28 -9.76 11.07
CA ILE A 119 -9.68 -10.08 9.71
C ILE A 119 -11.06 -9.50 9.40
N ARG A 120 -11.21 -9.03 8.17
CA ARG A 120 -12.49 -8.77 7.53
C ARG A 120 -12.63 -9.65 6.30
N VAL A 121 -13.52 -10.61 6.35
CA VAL A 121 -13.80 -11.52 5.24
C VAL A 121 -14.72 -10.83 4.24
N THR A 122 -14.36 -10.82 2.97
CA THR A 122 -15.15 -10.20 1.91
C THR A 122 -14.93 -10.86 0.55
N ALA A 123 -16.03 -11.06 -0.18
CA ALA A 123 -15.99 -11.58 -1.55
C ALA A 123 -15.37 -10.62 -2.57
N ALA A 124 -15.10 -9.37 -2.18
CA ALA A 124 -14.40 -8.41 -3.03
C ALA A 124 -12.88 -8.67 -3.10
N MET A 125 -12.36 -9.59 -2.28
CA MET A 125 -10.94 -9.98 -2.31
C MET A 125 -10.72 -11.20 -3.17
N MET A 126 -9.68 -11.15 -3.98
CA MET A 126 -9.22 -12.31 -4.73
C MET A 126 -8.60 -13.36 -3.79
N PRO A 127 -8.78 -14.66 -4.08
CA PRO A 127 -8.04 -15.71 -3.40
C PRO A 127 -6.52 -15.49 -3.46
N ARG A 128 -5.84 -15.94 -2.42
CA ARG A 128 -4.37 -15.79 -2.24
C ARG A 128 -3.88 -14.36 -2.15
N THR A 129 -4.77 -13.45 -1.73
CA THR A 129 -4.45 -12.04 -1.55
C THR A 129 -4.95 -11.55 -0.21
N VAL A 130 -4.08 -10.88 0.54
CA VAL A 130 -4.46 -10.13 1.74
C VAL A 130 -4.28 -8.65 1.47
N SER A 131 -5.29 -7.86 1.81
CA SER A 131 -5.20 -6.42 1.65
C SER A 131 -5.24 -5.72 3.01
N ILE A 132 -4.27 -4.84 3.25
CA ILE A 132 -4.15 -4.09 4.50
C ILE A 132 -4.03 -2.61 4.17
N PRO A 133 -4.94 -1.75 4.69
CA PRO A 133 -4.80 -0.31 4.57
C PRO A 133 -3.51 0.18 5.24
N PRO A 134 -2.69 0.97 4.54
CA PRO A 134 -1.47 1.55 5.10
C PRO A 134 -1.79 2.67 6.10
N CYS A 135 -0.75 3.19 6.75
CA CYS A 135 -0.82 4.38 7.60
C CYS A 135 -1.53 4.21 8.95
N TRP A 136 -1.42 3.02 9.50
CA TRP A 136 -1.78 2.68 10.87
C TRP A 136 -0.52 2.34 11.68
N GLY A 137 -0.67 2.20 13.02
CA GLY A 137 0.43 1.70 13.85
C GLY A 137 1.52 2.72 14.18
N HIS A 138 1.18 4.00 14.24
CA HIS A 138 2.12 5.07 14.62
C HIS A 138 2.32 5.16 16.14
N ALA A 139 2.81 4.10 16.76
CA ALA A 139 2.91 3.98 18.21
C ALA A 139 3.72 5.11 18.88
N LYS A 140 4.68 5.69 18.16
CA LYS A 140 5.57 6.74 18.68
C LYS A 140 5.16 8.16 18.26
N ALA A 141 4.14 8.33 17.43
CA ALA A 141 3.74 9.66 16.97
C ALA A 141 2.86 10.34 18.01
N ALA A 142 3.39 11.36 18.67
CA ALA A 142 2.60 12.23 19.53
C ALA A 142 1.50 12.93 18.70
N GLY A 143 0.27 13.01 19.25
CA GLY A 143 -0.84 13.69 18.58
C GLY A 143 -1.64 12.86 17.57
N LEU A 144 -1.21 11.65 17.20
CA LEU A 144 -1.95 10.76 16.29
C LEU A 144 -2.76 9.70 17.04
N SER A 145 -3.63 10.11 17.96
CA SER A 145 -4.34 9.22 18.89
C SER A 145 -5.16 8.11 18.19
N HIS A 146 -5.76 8.38 17.04
CA HIS A 146 -6.54 7.40 16.29
C HIS A 146 -5.68 6.44 15.44
N ALA A 147 -4.54 6.91 14.93
CA ALA A 147 -3.59 6.06 14.21
C ALA A 147 -2.79 5.13 15.15
N ARG A 148 -2.75 5.46 16.46
CA ARG A 148 -2.09 4.65 17.51
C ARG A 148 -2.88 3.41 17.91
N LYS A 149 -4.17 3.42 17.73
CA LYS A 149 -5.06 2.37 18.23
C LYS A 149 -5.09 1.18 17.28
N GLN A 150 -4.00 0.40 17.23
CA GLN A 150 -4.10 -0.98 16.78
C GLN A 150 -4.11 -1.89 18.02
N PRO A 151 -5.18 -2.66 18.26
CA PRO A 151 -5.17 -3.68 19.29
C PRO A 151 -4.14 -4.75 18.89
N GLY A 152 -3.09 -4.91 19.68
CA GLY A 152 -2.18 -6.04 19.58
C GLY A 152 -0.87 -5.83 18.83
N GLU A 153 -0.42 -4.61 18.56
CA GLU A 153 0.94 -4.40 18.08
C GLU A 153 1.96 -4.67 19.21
N PRO A 154 2.95 -5.56 18.98
CA PRO A 154 4.14 -5.54 19.81
C PRO A 154 4.88 -4.24 19.57
N ALA A 155 5.27 -3.54 20.62
CA ALA A 155 6.09 -2.35 20.56
C ALA A 155 7.37 -2.63 19.78
N GLY A 156 7.52 -2.00 18.61
CA GLY A 156 8.79 -1.94 17.90
C GLY A 156 8.85 -2.64 16.56
N ILE A 157 8.38 -1.98 15.51
CA ILE A 157 8.99 -2.20 14.20
C ILE A 157 10.29 -1.38 14.21
N GLY A 158 11.37 -2.01 14.66
CA GLY A 158 12.70 -1.49 14.52
C GLY A 158 13.02 -1.38 13.02
N ARG A 159 13.59 -0.26 12.61
CA ARG A 159 14.21 -0.16 11.29
C ARG A 159 15.32 -1.19 11.24
N HIS A 160 15.14 -2.23 10.43
CA HIS A 160 16.26 -3.11 10.10
C HIS A 160 17.17 -2.44 9.07
N PRO A 161 18.49 -2.56 9.22
CA PRO A 161 19.43 -2.12 8.19
C PRO A 161 19.21 -2.93 6.91
N ARG A 162 19.40 -2.26 5.79
CA ARG A 162 19.41 -2.90 4.47
C ARG A 162 20.62 -3.83 4.39
N GLU A 163 20.41 -5.13 4.54
CA GLU A 163 21.36 -6.14 4.06
C GLU A 163 20.64 -7.49 3.90
N GLY A 164 20.76 -8.07 2.72
CA GLY A 164 20.67 -9.51 2.46
C GLY A 164 19.30 -10.11 2.22
N GLY A 165 19.16 -10.69 1.05
CA GLY A 165 18.26 -11.69 0.52
C GLY A 165 17.19 -12.29 1.42
N CYS A 166 15.98 -12.24 0.90
CA CYS A 166 14.78 -12.77 1.52
C CYS A 166 14.74 -14.30 1.44
N PRO A 167 14.77 -15.06 2.56
CA PRO A 167 14.38 -16.46 2.52
C PRO A 167 12.85 -16.57 2.49
N ALA A 168 12.40 -17.52 1.69
CA ALA A 168 11.03 -17.88 1.46
C ALA A 168 10.27 -18.21 2.75
N GLY A 169 9.29 -17.43 3.13
CA GLY A 169 8.54 -17.69 4.35
C GLY A 169 7.12 -17.15 4.36
N ARG A 170 6.33 -17.69 5.03
CA ARG A 170 4.95 -17.73 5.48
C ARG A 170 4.28 -16.36 5.66
N CYS A 171 3.18 -16.13 4.97
CA CYS A 171 2.42 -14.88 5.03
C CYS A 171 1.31 -14.82 6.09
N CYS A 172 0.74 -15.96 6.49
CA CYS A 172 -0.29 -16.01 7.54
C CYS A 172 -0.19 -17.28 8.38
N SER A 173 -0.17 -17.14 9.69
CA SER A 173 -0.36 -18.24 10.62
C SER A 173 -1.33 -17.85 11.73
N ARG A 174 -2.10 -18.82 12.24
CA ARG A 174 -2.98 -18.63 13.39
C ARG A 174 -2.13 -18.48 14.64
N GLY A 175 -2.23 -17.35 15.33
CA GLY A 175 -1.67 -17.20 16.68
C GLY A 175 -2.48 -18.05 17.67
N ARG A 176 -1.80 -18.89 18.46
CA ARG A 176 -2.40 -19.58 19.63
C ARG A 176 -2.58 -18.60 20.77
#